data_39b99ca6982c6a3417d61b004a53f1d3
#
_entry.id   39b99ca6982c6a3417d61b004a53f1d3
#
_cell.length_a   1.000
_cell.length_b   1.000
_cell.length_c   1.000
_cell.angle_alpha   90.00
_cell.angle_beta   90.00
_cell.angle_gamma   90.00
#
_symmetry.space_group_name_H-M   'P 1'
#
loop_
_entity.id
_entity.type
_entity.pdbx_description
1 polymer ?
#
loop_
_entity_poly.entity_id
_entity_poly.type
_entity_poly.pdbx_seq_one_letter_code
_entity_poly.pdbx_strand_id
1 'polypeptide(L)'
;NNLPFINEKGQIFYPVYLHEIQPKEFLKAKKLARPITLSEFEVDPDEWKKIASEGSMVRFLEGGKKLVGKDENFFDKEILSGLTGEAVKLNKAVQNILAKLKVKTGDAFIVHRLKSLAVLGKVEIIGNIEKGWKDWSVKLAN
;
A
#
# COMPACT_ATOMS: atom_id res chain seq x y z
N ASN A 1 7.18 -4.44 -14.71
CA ASN A 1 8.40 -5.08 -15.20
C ASN A 1 9.48 -4.91 -14.15
N ASN A 2 9.86 -6.02 -13.49
CA ASN A 2 10.96 -6.03 -12.53
C ASN A 2 12.30 -6.02 -13.29
N LEU A 3 12.74 -4.83 -13.74
CA LEU A 3 14.07 -4.66 -14.30
C LEU A 3 15.05 -4.50 -13.13
N PRO A 4 16.14 -5.29 -13.12
CA PRO A 4 17.21 -5.12 -12.15
C PRO A 4 18.07 -3.90 -12.49
N PHE A 5 18.47 -3.15 -11.48
CA PHE A 5 19.39 -2.04 -11.57
C PHE A 5 20.58 -2.25 -10.63
N ILE A 6 21.64 -1.48 -10.81
CA ILE A 6 22.84 -1.54 -9.96
C ILE A 6 22.87 -0.28 -9.09
N ASN A 7 23.01 -0.48 -7.78
CA ASN A 7 23.15 0.61 -6.80
C ASN A 7 24.58 1.17 -6.78
N GLU A 8 24.84 2.18 -5.95
CA GLU A 8 26.17 2.82 -5.81
C GLU A 8 27.24 1.86 -5.31
N LYS A 9 26.86 0.81 -4.59
CA LYS A 9 27.75 -0.23 -4.07
C LYS A 9 27.99 -1.37 -5.06
N GLY A 10 27.48 -1.26 -6.30
CA GLY A 10 27.61 -2.30 -7.31
C GLY A 10 26.70 -3.52 -7.13
N GLN A 11 25.72 -3.44 -6.25
CA GLN A 11 24.80 -4.55 -5.96
C GLN A 11 23.54 -4.43 -6.84
N ILE A 12 23.01 -5.58 -7.27
CA ILE A 12 21.75 -5.67 -8.00
C ILE A 12 20.59 -5.42 -7.05
N PHE A 13 19.68 -4.55 -7.43
CA PHE A 13 18.44 -4.30 -6.70
C PHE A 13 17.26 -4.08 -7.66
N TYR A 14 16.05 -4.20 -7.13
CA TYR A 14 14.80 -3.97 -7.86
C TYR A 14 14.13 -2.72 -7.29
N PRO A 15 14.19 -1.58 -7.98
CA PRO A 15 13.66 -0.32 -7.46
C PRO A 15 12.14 -0.38 -7.33
N VAL A 16 11.65 0.19 -6.26
CA VAL A 16 10.21 0.44 -6.03
C VAL A 16 9.84 1.82 -6.56
N TYR A 17 10.75 2.78 -6.45
CA TYR A 17 10.56 4.16 -6.88
C TYR A 17 11.63 4.60 -7.88
N LEU A 18 11.26 5.52 -8.77
CA LEU A 18 12.18 6.02 -9.80
C LEU A 18 13.40 6.76 -9.22
N HIS A 19 13.25 7.44 -8.09
CA HIS A 19 14.36 8.17 -7.46
C HIS A 19 15.45 7.28 -6.87
N GLU A 20 15.19 5.98 -6.71
CA GLU A 20 16.19 4.99 -6.26
C GLU A 20 17.18 4.63 -7.38
N ILE A 21 16.86 4.97 -8.64
CA ILE A 21 17.66 4.62 -9.82
C ILE A 21 18.58 5.78 -10.15
N GLN A 22 19.88 5.52 -10.24
CA GLN A 22 20.84 6.55 -10.66
C GLN A 22 20.63 6.95 -12.13
N PRO A 23 20.81 8.24 -12.48
CA PRO A 23 20.63 8.72 -13.86
C PRO A 23 21.42 7.93 -14.92
N LYS A 24 22.65 7.53 -14.59
CA LYS A 24 23.50 6.71 -15.48
C LYS A 24 22.89 5.34 -15.79
N GLU A 25 22.13 4.76 -14.86
CA GLU A 25 21.48 3.46 -15.05
C GLU A 25 20.25 3.58 -15.96
N PHE A 26 19.54 4.73 -15.95
CA PHE A 26 18.49 5.01 -16.92
C PHE A 26 19.03 5.07 -18.35
N LEU A 27 20.21 5.65 -18.56
CA LEU A 27 20.85 5.69 -19.89
C LEU A 27 21.18 4.28 -20.39
N LYS A 28 21.57 3.37 -19.50
CA LYS A 28 21.75 1.95 -19.85
C LYS A 28 20.42 1.28 -20.18
N ALA A 29 19.39 1.51 -19.36
CA ALA A 29 18.05 0.96 -19.58
C ALA A 29 17.44 1.43 -20.91
N LYS A 30 17.77 2.64 -21.40
CA LYS A 30 17.36 3.12 -22.72
C LYS A 30 17.75 2.17 -23.86
N LYS A 31 18.88 1.48 -23.74
CA LYS A 31 19.34 0.49 -24.74
C LYS A 31 18.43 -0.75 -24.82
N LEU A 32 17.65 -1.00 -23.76
CA LEU A 32 16.67 -2.09 -23.68
C LEU A 32 15.27 -1.66 -24.14
N ALA A 33 15.11 -0.37 -24.50
CA ALA A 33 13.84 0.13 -24.98
C ALA A 33 13.45 -0.55 -26.29
N ARG A 34 12.21 -1.01 -26.36
CA ARG A 34 11.59 -1.56 -27.56
C ARG A 34 10.30 -0.81 -27.88
N PRO A 35 9.86 -0.79 -29.12
CA PRO A 35 8.54 -0.27 -29.46
C PRO A 35 7.46 -0.98 -28.65
N ILE A 36 6.51 -0.22 -28.12
CA ILE A 36 5.32 -0.76 -27.48
C ILE A 36 4.38 -1.22 -28.59
N THR A 37 3.88 -2.43 -28.50
CA THR A 37 2.87 -2.93 -29.44
C THR A 37 1.51 -2.29 -29.16
N LEU A 38 0.61 -2.23 -30.15
CA LEU A 38 -0.74 -1.69 -29.97
C LEU A 38 -1.48 -2.39 -28.83
N SER A 39 -1.35 -3.71 -28.72
CA SER A 39 -1.97 -4.48 -27.62
C SER A 39 -1.40 -4.18 -26.22
N GLU A 40 -0.19 -3.64 -26.15
CA GLU A 40 0.40 -3.18 -24.88
C GLU A 40 0.02 -1.73 -24.55
N PHE A 41 -0.42 -0.97 -25.56
CA PHE A 41 -0.80 0.42 -25.45
C PHE A 41 -2.30 0.58 -25.15
N GLU A 42 -3.10 -0.34 -25.64
CA GLU A 42 -4.53 -0.36 -25.41
C GLU A 42 -4.79 -0.88 -23.98
N VAL A 43 -5.01 0.06 -23.07
CA VAL A 43 -5.78 -0.28 -21.87
C VAL A 43 -7.18 -0.63 -22.40
N ASP A 44 -7.60 -1.87 -22.21
CA ASP A 44 -8.91 -2.34 -22.59
C ASP A 44 -9.97 -1.35 -22.05
N PRO A 45 -10.70 -0.60 -22.92
CA PRO A 45 -11.69 0.38 -22.47
C PRO A 45 -12.76 -0.23 -21.58
N ASP A 46 -13.05 -1.51 -21.76
CA ASP A 46 -14.04 -2.22 -20.98
C ASP A 46 -13.50 -2.60 -19.60
N GLU A 47 -12.19 -2.91 -19.48
CA GLU A 47 -11.53 -3.09 -18.18
C GLU A 47 -11.53 -1.77 -17.41
N TRP A 48 -11.24 -0.64 -18.06
CA TRP A 48 -11.30 0.67 -17.42
C TRP A 48 -12.70 1.02 -16.93
N LYS A 49 -13.73 0.82 -17.77
CA LYS A 49 -15.13 1.04 -17.39
C LYS A 49 -15.53 0.17 -16.19
N LYS A 50 -15.12 -1.09 -16.20
CA LYS A 50 -15.33 -2.01 -15.08
C LYS A 50 -14.71 -1.50 -13.80
N ILE A 51 -13.43 -1.17 -13.83
CA ILE A 51 -12.68 -0.64 -12.67
C ILE A 51 -13.33 0.64 -12.16
N ALA A 52 -13.75 1.54 -13.05
CA ALA A 52 -14.40 2.79 -12.68
C ALA A 52 -15.77 2.55 -12.03
N SER A 53 -16.55 1.60 -12.55
CA SER A 53 -17.88 1.27 -12.02
C SER A 53 -17.84 0.52 -10.69
N GLU A 54 -16.82 -0.28 -10.43
CA GLU A 54 -16.64 -1.01 -9.17
C GLU A 54 -16.50 -0.09 -7.95
N GLY A 55 -15.97 1.12 -8.11
CA GLY A 55 -15.79 2.09 -7.03
C GLY A 55 -14.94 1.60 -5.85
N SER A 56 -14.15 0.53 -6.01
CA SER A 56 -13.39 -0.10 -4.94
C SER A 56 -12.38 0.85 -4.32
N MET A 57 -12.37 0.99 -3.00
CA MET A 57 -11.38 1.79 -2.28
C MET A 57 -10.01 1.11 -2.19
N VAL A 58 -9.98 -0.22 -2.21
CA VAL A 58 -8.74 -1.01 -2.20
C VAL A 58 -8.52 -1.62 -3.56
N ARG A 59 -7.35 -1.37 -4.14
CA ARG A 59 -6.93 -1.96 -5.43
C ARG A 59 -5.47 -2.35 -5.37
N PHE A 60 -5.15 -3.50 -5.97
CA PHE A 60 -3.77 -3.95 -6.13
C PHE A 60 -3.61 -4.78 -7.41
N LEU A 61 -2.36 -4.96 -7.83
CA LEU A 61 -2.03 -5.77 -9.00
C LEU A 61 -1.86 -7.24 -8.57
N GLU A 62 -2.80 -8.08 -8.96
CA GLU A 62 -2.70 -9.52 -8.79
C GLU A 62 -1.79 -10.10 -9.88
N GLY A 63 -0.80 -10.89 -9.46
CA GLY A 63 0.19 -11.45 -10.40
C GLY A 63 0.98 -10.40 -11.19
N GLY A 64 1.00 -9.13 -10.73
CA GLY A 64 1.71 -8.04 -11.37
C GLY A 64 1.09 -7.52 -12.67
N LYS A 65 -0.09 -8.00 -13.06
CA LYS A 65 -0.73 -7.64 -14.35
C LYS A 65 -2.19 -7.24 -14.22
N LYS A 66 -2.97 -7.91 -13.39
CA LYS A 66 -4.41 -7.71 -13.28
C LYS A 66 -4.74 -6.79 -12.11
N LEU A 67 -5.42 -5.69 -12.36
CA LEU A 67 -5.94 -4.83 -11.31
C LEU A 67 -7.18 -5.46 -10.69
N VAL A 68 -7.16 -5.66 -9.38
CA VAL A 68 -8.25 -6.28 -8.62
C VAL A 68 -8.73 -5.32 -7.56
N GLY A 69 -10.05 -5.06 -7.55
CA GLY A 69 -10.74 -4.34 -6.49
C GLY A 69 -11.04 -5.26 -5.30
N LYS A 70 -11.00 -4.72 -4.11
CA LYS A 70 -11.41 -5.36 -2.86
C LYS A 70 -12.24 -4.41 -2.03
N ASP A 71 -13.00 -4.99 -1.12
CA ASP A 71 -13.76 -4.22 -0.15
C ASP A 71 -12.85 -3.42 0.78
N GLU A 72 -13.39 -2.36 1.34
CA GLU A 72 -12.67 -1.49 2.27
C GLU A 72 -12.10 -2.24 3.47
N ASN A 73 -12.78 -3.30 3.92
CA ASN A 73 -12.39 -4.12 5.08
C ASN A 73 -11.32 -5.19 4.76
N PHE A 74 -10.78 -5.20 3.55
CA PHE A 74 -9.84 -6.22 3.08
C PHE A 74 -8.63 -6.42 4.02
N PHE A 75 -8.15 -5.36 4.66
CA PHE A 75 -7.02 -5.40 5.58
C PHE A 75 -7.40 -5.53 7.06
N ASP A 76 -8.69 -5.57 7.39
CA ASP A 76 -9.14 -5.51 8.80
C ASP A 76 -8.59 -6.65 9.65
N LYS A 77 -8.51 -7.86 9.09
CA LYS A 77 -7.97 -9.02 9.80
C LYS A 77 -6.49 -8.82 10.16
N GLU A 78 -5.70 -8.34 9.22
CA GLU A 78 -4.28 -8.06 9.42
C GLU A 78 -4.07 -6.88 10.37
N ILE A 79 -4.90 -5.84 10.26
CA ILE A 79 -4.88 -4.68 11.16
C ILE A 79 -5.15 -5.14 12.59
N LEU A 80 -6.21 -5.88 12.83
CA LEU A 80 -6.56 -6.39 14.16
C LEU A 80 -5.48 -7.33 14.72
N SER A 81 -4.89 -8.19 13.88
CA SER A 81 -3.78 -9.06 14.28
C SER A 81 -2.49 -8.31 14.64
N GLY A 82 -2.37 -7.08 14.18
CA GLY A 82 -1.23 -6.20 14.49
C GLY A 82 -1.38 -5.42 15.80
N LEU A 83 -2.54 -5.48 16.43
CA LEU A 83 -2.85 -4.82 17.70
C LEU A 83 -2.83 -5.81 18.86
N THR A 84 -2.69 -5.26 20.07
CA THR A 84 -2.78 -5.99 21.33
C THR A 84 -3.83 -5.36 22.24
N GLY A 85 -4.16 -6.01 23.36
CA GLY A 85 -5.00 -5.42 24.40
C GLY A 85 -4.35 -4.26 25.15
N GLU A 86 -3.03 -4.06 24.98
CA GLU A 86 -2.30 -2.93 25.56
C GLU A 86 -2.30 -1.74 24.61
N ALA A 87 -2.43 -0.54 25.16
CA ALA A 87 -2.41 0.70 24.38
C ALA A 87 -1.01 0.98 23.83
N VAL A 88 -0.91 1.09 22.51
CA VAL A 88 0.33 1.39 21.79
C VAL A 88 0.17 2.71 21.04
N LYS A 89 1.21 3.53 21.00
CA LYS A 89 1.23 4.76 20.20
C LYS A 89 0.88 4.45 18.75
N LEU A 90 -0.02 5.25 18.14
CA LEU A 90 -0.56 5.00 16.80
C LEU A 90 0.54 4.81 15.75
N ASN A 91 1.55 5.68 15.73
CA ASN A 91 2.65 5.58 14.76
C ASN A 91 3.34 4.21 14.82
N LYS A 92 3.60 3.70 16.04
CA LYS A 92 4.22 2.39 16.25
C LYS A 92 3.29 1.26 15.81
N ALA A 93 2.00 1.37 16.14
CA ALA A 93 0.99 0.39 15.71
C ALA A 93 0.90 0.34 14.18
N VAL A 94 0.79 1.49 13.50
CA VAL A 94 0.74 1.59 12.04
C VAL A 94 1.98 0.97 11.39
N GLN A 95 3.18 1.29 11.88
CA GLN A 95 4.43 0.70 11.36
C GLN A 95 4.45 -0.83 11.51
N ASN A 96 4.03 -1.34 12.66
CA ASN A 96 3.97 -2.78 12.92
C ASN A 96 2.96 -3.47 11.99
N ILE A 97 1.80 -2.85 11.75
CA ILE A 97 0.78 -3.35 10.82
C ILE A 97 1.36 -3.37 9.40
N LEU A 98 1.88 -2.24 8.92
CA LEU A 98 2.44 -2.13 7.57
C LEU A 98 3.58 -3.12 7.31
N ALA A 99 4.41 -3.40 8.31
CA ALA A 99 5.51 -4.38 8.19
C ALA A 99 4.99 -5.82 7.97
N LYS A 100 3.82 -6.16 8.51
CA LYS A 100 3.20 -7.49 8.38
C LYS A 100 2.38 -7.66 7.10
N LEU A 101 1.96 -6.57 6.46
CA LEU A 101 1.12 -6.64 5.28
C LEU A 101 1.87 -7.19 4.06
N LYS A 102 1.32 -8.21 3.44
CA LYS A 102 1.82 -8.78 2.17
C LYS A 102 1.54 -7.83 1.00
N VAL A 103 0.35 -7.26 0.97
CA VAL A 103 -0.06 -6.25 -0.01
C VAL A 103 0.21 -4.87 0.59
N LYS A 104 0.99 -4.06 -0.10
CA LYS A 104 1.36 -2.72 0.39
C LYS A 104 0.18 -1.76 0.32
N THR A 105 0.03 -0.97 1.38
CA THR A 105 -0.91 0.16 1.45
C THR A 105 -0.25 1.32 2.19
N GLY A 106 -0.91 2.48 2.20
CA GLY A 106 -0.42 3.67 2.90
C GLY A 106 -0.85 3.72 4.38
N ASP A 107 -0.09 4.45 5.18
CA ASP A 107 -0.37 4.72 6.59
C ASP A 107 -1.72 5.43 6.78
N ALA A 108 -2.04 6.40 5.92
CA ALA A 108 -3.31 7.11 5.94
C ALA A 108 -4.52 6.17 5.82
N PHE A 109 -4.42 5.13 4.97
CA PHE A 109 -5.46 4.13 4.84
C PHE A 109 -5.61 3.29 6.12
N ILE A 110 -4.50 2.86 6.71
CA ILE A 110 -4.53 2.12 7.98
C ILE A 110 -5.18 2.95 9.09
N VAL A 111 -4.84 4.25 9.18
CA VAL A 111 -5.47 5.16 10.16
C VAL A 111 -6.96 5.32 9.90
N HIS A 112 -7.37 5.46 8.64
CA HIS A 112 -8.79 5.50 8.27
C HIS A 112 -9.52 4.23 8.72
N ARG A 113 -8.94 3.04 8.45
CA ARG A 113 -9.55 1.76 8.88
C ARG A 113 -9.61 1.61 10.40
N LEU A 114 -8.58 2.05 11.13
CA LEU A 114 -8.59 2.04 12.60
C LEU A 114 -9.73 2.90 13.18
N LYS A 115 -10.01 4.07 12.57
CA LYS A 115 -11.18 4.89 12.94
C LYS A 115 -12.49 4.15 12.68
N SER A 116 -12.65 3.53 11.51
CA SER A 116 -13.85 2.75 11.19
C SER A 116 -14.02 1.57 12.15
N LEU A 117 -12.94 0.86 12.48
CA LEU A 117 -12.95 -0.24 13.45
C LEU A 117 -13.26 0.23 14.87
N ALA A 118 -12.87 1.46 15.22
CA ALA A 118 -13.23 2.05 16.51
C ALA A 118 -14.74 2.35 16.59
N VAL A 119 -15.34 2.88 15.52
CA VAL A 119 -16.80 3.06 15.44
C VAL A 119 -17.54 1.72 15.56
N LEU A 120 -16.96 0.65 15.02
CA LEU A 120 -17.50 -0.72 15.13
C LEU A 120 -17.22 -1.39 16.49
N GLY A 121 -16.57 -0.69 17.42
CA GLY A 121 -16.26 -1.21 18.76
C GLY A 121 -15.21 -2.32 18.79
N LYS A 122 -14.42 -2.51 17.71
CA LYS A 122 -13.35 -3.52 17.63
C LYS A 122 -11.98 -3.01 18.08
N VAL A 123 -11.80 -1.69 18.06
CA VAL A 123 -10.57 -0.99 18.44
C VAL A 123 -10.95 0.17 19.35
N GLU A 124 -10.11 0.44 20.34
CA GLU A 124 -10.21 1.64 21.16
C GLU A 124 -9.11 2.62 20.79
N ILE A 125 -9.48 3.85 20.46
CA ILE A 125 -8.56 4.96 20.19
C ILE A 125 -8.54 5.84 21.44
N ILE A 126 -7.36 6.05 22.02
CA ILE A 126 -7.13 6.84 23.22
C ILE A 126 -6.35 8.09 22.81
N GLY A 127 -6.87 9.26 23.19
CA GLY A 127 -6.26 10.55 22.91
C GLY A 127 -7.22 11.55 22.26
N ASN A 128 -6.75 12.76 21.99
CA ASN A 128 -7.57 13.79 21.37
C ASN A 128 -7.57 13.65 19.86
N ILE A 129 -8.69 13.20 19.29
CA ILE A 129 -8.89 12.95 17.86
C ILE A 129 -8.76 14.24 17.03
N GLU A 130 -9.05 15.40 17.63
CA GLU A 130 -8.98 16.72 16.94
C GLU A 130 -7.55 17.23 16.78
N LYS A 131 -6.63 16.84 17.68
CA LYS A 131 -5.22 17.30 17.65
C LYS A 131 -4.32 16.54 16.66
N GLY A 132 -4.90 15.65 15.86
CA GLY A 132 -4.16 14.82 14.92
C GLY A 132 -3.60 13.55 15.54
N TRP A 133 -3.20 12.65 14.68
CA TRP A 133 -2.91 11.25 15.00
C TRP A 133 -1.59 11.01 15.78
N LYS A 134 -0.72 12.01 15.89
CA LYS A 134 0.55 11.87 16.63
C LYS A 134 0.37 11.56 18.12
N ASP A 135 -0.73 12.03 18.70
CA ASP A 135 -1.00 11.89 20.12
C ASP A 135 -1.87 10.66 20.47
N TRP A 136 -2.33 9.94 19.46
CA TRP A 136 -3.20 8.80 19.68
C TRP A 136 -2.44 7.56 20.11
N SER A 137 -3.14 6.77 20.91
CA SER A 137 -2.80 5.37 21.17
C SER A 137 -3.96 4.49 20.77
N VAL A 138 -3.69 3.26 20.40
CA VAL A 138 -4.70 2.30 19.95
C VAL A 138 -4.49 0.97 20.66
N LYS A 139 -5.58 0.26 20.93
CA LYS A 139 -5.59 -1.11 21.44
C LYS A 139 -6.78 -1.87 20.89
N LEU A 140 -6.78 -3.19 21.00
CA LEU A 140 -8.00 -3.97 20.79
C LEU A 140 -9.04 -3.58 21.84
N ALA A 141 -10.30 -3.46 21.42
CA ALA A 141 -11.40 -3.35 22.39
C ALA A 141 -11.59 -4.72 23.09
N ASN A 142 -11.89 -4.68 24.36
CA ASN A 142 -12.18 -5.88 25.16
C ASN A 142 -13.54 -6.46 24.77
#